data_1da1fc1530f24254de198a667a5ff2c3
#
_entry.id   1da1fc1530f24254de198a667a5ff2c3
#
_cell.length_a   1.000
_cell.length_b   1.000
_cell.length_c   1.000
_cell.angle_alpha   90.00
_cell.angle_beta   90.00
_cell.angle_gamma   90.00
#
_symmetry.space_group_name_H-M   'P 1'
#
loop_
_entity.id
_entity.type
_entity.pdbx_description
1 polymer ?
#
loop_
_entity_poly.entity_id
_entity_poly.type
_entity_poly.pdbx_seq_one_letter_code
_entity_poly.pdbx_strand_id
1 'polypeptide(L)'
;MLRLIIDLVNIFFFYYVFIYAIVFFISTISSLLELYEDNRKKKYLNKLYIRNKDNYVPVSILVPAYNEESTIADCIESLSHQEYPYYEIIVIDDGSSDNTTKVVVDRFKLNRVARPIRRLVKCKKEERIYEGVINDKIKITLVRKENGGKADALNMGINISNYPLFISLDAGTD
;
A
#
# COMPACT_ATOMS: atom_id res chain seq x y z
N MET A 1 23.00 -62.45 13.26
CA MET A 1 23.25 -61.50 12.19
C MET A 1 22.05 -60.55 11.97
N LEU A 2 20.82 -61.01 11.71
CA LEU A 2 19.65 -60.16 11.46
C LEU A 2 19.32 -59.22 12.64
N ARG A 3 19.34 -59.70 13.89
CA ARG A 3 19.07 -58.83 15.07
C ARG A 3 20.09 -57.70 15.19
N LEU A 4 21.36 -57.96 14.97
CA LEU A 4 22.43 -56.97 15.04
C LEU A 4 22.25 -55.86 13.98
N ILE A 5 21.78 -56.20 12.79
CA ILE A 5 21.46 -55.25 11.73
C ILE A 5 20.26 -54.37 12.15
N ILE A 6 19.23 -54.98 12.72
CA ILE A 6 18.04 -54.27 13.20
C ILE A 6 18.40 -53.27 14.32
N ASP A 7 19.25 -53.70 15.26
CA ASP A 7 19.72 -52.85 16.37
C ASP A 7 20.54 -51.66 15.86
N LEU A 8 21.42 -51.86 14.89
CA LEU A 8 22.20 -50.81 14.26
C LEU A 8 21.32 -49.79 13.52
N VAL A 9 20.32 -50.26 12.79
CA VAL A 9 19.34 -49.40 12.10
C VAL A 9 18.54 -48.59 13.10
N ASN A 10 18.05 -49.20 14.17
CA ASN A 10 17.31 -48.51 15.21
C ASN A 10 18.16 -47.43 15.92
N ILE A 11 19.40 -47.72 16.23
CA ILE A 11 20.35 -46.76 16.80
C ILE A 11 20.58 -45.58 15.84
N PHE A 12 20.77 -45.85 14.56
CA PHE A 12 20.93 -44.81 13.54
C PHE A 12 19.70 -43.89 13.45
N PHE A 13 18.47 -44.46 13.39
CA PHE A 13 17.26 -43.69 13.35
C PHE A 13 17.02 -42.89 14.63
N PHE A 14 17.39 -43.46 15.80
CA PHE A 14 17.29 -42.74 17.07
C PHE A 14 18.17 -41.48 17.08
N TYR A 15 19.43 -41.59 16.69
CA TYR A 15 20.32 -40.43 16.62
C TYR A 15 19.87 -39.44 15.53
N TYR A 16 19.39 -39.91 14.40
CA TYR A 16 18.87 -39.06 13.34
C TYR A 16 17.69 -38.20 13.85
N VAL A 17 16.71 -38.81 14.45
CA VAL A 17 15.53 -38.09 15.01
C VAL A 17 15.94 -37.13 16.12
N PHE A 18 16.87 -37.54 16.97
CA PHE A 18 17.37 -36.71 18.04
C PHE A 18 18.08 -35.44 17.56
N ILE A 19 18.94 -35.57 16.58
CA ILE A 19 19.66 -34.45 15.95
C ILE A 19 18.65 -33.53 15.24
N TYR A 20 17.68 -34.12 14.52
CA TYR A 20 16.64 -33.35 13.86
C TYR A 20 15.82 -32.54 14.85
N ALA A 21 15.42 -33.13 15.97
CA ALA A 21 14.69 -32.43 17.04
C ALA A 21 15.49 -31.25 17.62
N ILE A 22 16.81 -31.41 17.83
CA ILE A 22 17.67 -30.32 18.31
C ILE A 22 17.71 -29.17 17.28
N VAL A 23 17.94 -29.48 16.00
CA VAL A 23 17.98 -28.45 14.95
C VAL A 23 16.65 -27.71 14.84
N PHE A 24 15.53 -28.44 14.89
CA PHE A 24 14.20 -27.85 14.87
C PHE A 24 13.96 -26.94 16.08
N PHE A 25 14.37 -27.37 17.27
CA PHE A 25 14.25 -26.58 18.50
C PHE A 25 15.05 -25.28 18.46
N ILE A 26 16.30 -25.35 17.97
CA ILE A 26 17.16 -24.17 17.80
C ILE A 26 16.56 -23.21 16.78
N SER A 27 16.06 -23.71 15.65
CA SER A 27 15.40 -22.90 14.61
C SER A 27 14.15 -22.18 15.18
N THR A 28 13.35 -22.89 15.97
CA THR A 28 12.16 -22.30 16.60
C THR A 28 12.51 -21.17 17.57
N ILE A 29 13.53 -21.37 18.41
CA ILE A 29 14.01 -20.33 19.34
C ILE A 29 14.53 -19.11 18.56
N SER A 30 15.33 -19.32 17.52
CA SER A 30 15.83 -18.22 16.68
C SER A 30 14.71 -17.40 16.07
N SER A 31 13.67 -18.06 15.55
CA SER A 31 12.49 -17.39 14.99
C SER A 31 11.70 -16.59 16.04
N LEU A 32 11.57 -17.12 17.25
CA LEU A 32 10.91 -16.41 18.36
C LEU A 32 11.70 -15.17 18.81
N LEU A 33 13.02 -15.26 18.84
CA LEU A 33 13.88 -14.11 19.18
C LEU A 33 13.77 -13.01 18.14
N GLU A 34 13.75 -13.38 16.86
CA GLU A 34 13.59 -12.42 15.76
C GLU A 34 12.23 -11.70 15.82
N LEU A 35 11.15 -12.44 16.05
CA LEU A 35 9.81 -11.86 16.27
C LEU A 35 9.76 -10.93 17.50
N TYR A 36 10.44 -11.30 18.57
CA TYR A 36 10.51 -10.46 19.78
C TYR A 36 11.26 -9.16 19.52
N GLU A 37 12.39 -9.20 18.81
CA GLU A 37 13.15 -8.01 18.42
C GLU A 37 12.36 -7.10 17.49
N ASP A 38 11.67 -7.66 16.51
CA ASP A 38 10.86 -6.89 15.55
C ASP A 38 9.70 -6.17 16.24
N ASN A 39 8.99 -6.86 17.15
CA ASN A 39 7.95 -6.25 17.97
C ASN A 39 8.50 -5.14 18.89
N ARG A 40 9.71 -5.31 19.42
CA ARG A 40 10.36 -4.30 20.25
C ARG A 40 10.76 -3.07 19.44
N LYS A 41 11.29 -3.27 18.22
CA LYS A 41 11.61 -2.17 17.29
C LYS A 41 10.36 -1.42 16.85
N LYS A 42 9.28 -2.11 16.50
CA LYS A 42 7.99 -1.47 16.14
C LYS A 42 7.42 -0.64 17.29
N LYS A 43 7.44 -1.16 18.52
CA LYS A 43 6.98 -0.44 19.71
C LYS A 43 7.84 0.80 20.01
N TYR A 44 9.14 0.71 19.81
CA TYR A 44 10.07 1.83 19.99
C TYR A 44 9.89 2.90 18.91
N LEU A 45 9.76 2.50 17.64
CA LEU A 45 9.48 3.40 16.53
C LEU A 45 8.14 4.11 16.70
N ASN A 46 7.07 3.39 17.03
CA ASN A 46 5.77 4.00 17.32
C ASN A 46 5.86 5.05 18.45
N LYS A 47 6.62 4.76 19.52
CA LYS A 47 6.80 5.71 20.62
C LYS A 47 7.58 6.95 20.20
N LEU A 48 8.55 6.83 19.30
CA LEU A 48 9.28 7.97 18.72
C LEU A 48 8.40 8.78 17.77
N TYR A 49 7.61 8.12 16.92
CA TYR A 49 6.68 8.79 15.99
C TYR A 49 5.57 9.55 16.73
N ILE A 50 4.97 8.98 17.76
CA ILE A 50 3.92 9.64 18.56
C ILE A 50 4.48 10.86 19.33
N ARG A 51 5.76 10.88 19.68
CA ARG A 51 6.36 11.92 20.52
C ARG A 51 6.77 13.18 19.74
N ASN A 52 6.97 13.09 18.41
CA ASN A 52 7.36 14.22 17.58
C ASN A 52 6.32 14.45 16.47
N LYS A 53 5.27 15.20 16.78
CA LYS A 53 4.24 15.63 15.81
C LYS A 53 4.83 16.40 14.62
N ASP A 54 6.04 16.91 14.73
CA ASP A 54 6.70 17.73 13.70
C ASP A 54 7.50 16.92 12.66
N ASN A 55 7.61 15.59 12.83
CA ASN A 55 8.43 14.73 11.97
C ASN A 55 7.62 13.81 11.03
N TYR A 56 6.34 14.08 10.80
CA TYR A 56 5.58 13.32 9.82
C TYR A 56 6.00 13.71 8.40
N VAL A 57 6.44 12.71 7.63
CA VAL A 57 6.75 12.92 6.21
C VAL A 57 5.45 12.88 5.42
N PRO A 58 5.10 13.93 4.67
CA PRO A 58 3.87 13.94 3.90
C PRO A 58 3.85 12.86 2.81
N VAL A 59 2.69 12.27 2.58
CA VAL A 59 2.49 11.09 1.71
C VAL A 59 1.38 11.34 0.70
N SER A 60 1.60 10.97 -0.56
CA SER A 60 0.57 10.92 -1.60
C SER A 60 -0.01 9.51 -1.70
N ILE A 61 -1.31 9.35 -1.49
CA ILE A 61 -2.02 8.08 -1.66
C ILE A 61 -2.53 8.02 -3.10
N LEU A 62 -2.00 7.08 -3.88
CA LEU A 62 -2.35 6.87 -5.28
C LEU A 62 -3.40 5.77 -5.40
N VAL A 63 -4.56 6.10 -5.97
CA VAL A 63 -5.70 5.20 -6.17
C VAL A 63 -5.98 5.09 -7.67
N PRO A 64 -5.34 4.13 -8.38
CA PRO A 64 -5.70 3.83 -9.76
C PRO A 64 -7.10 3.22 -9.81
N ALA A 65 -7.93 3.70 -10.73
CA ALA A 65 -9.30 3.24 -10.92
C ALA A 65 -9.60 3.02 -12.40
N TYR A 66 -10.30 1.94 -12.71
CA TYR A 66 -10.80 1.63 -14.05
C TYR A 66 -12.14 0.90 -13.95
N ASN A 67 -13.25 1.57 -14.32
CA ASN A 67 -14.62 1.07 -14.20
C ASN A 67 -15.01 0.68 -12.76
N GLU A 68 -14.76 1.59 -11.83
CA GLU A 68 -14.98 1.41 -10.38
C GLU A 68 -16.10 2.33 -9.85
N GLU A 69 -17.13 2.62 -10.65
CA GLU A 69 -18.20 3.56 -10.26
C GLU A 69 -18.92 3.19 -8.97
N SER A 70 -18.98 1.88 -8.63
CA SER A 70 -19.65 1.37 -7.43
C SER A 70 -18.83 1.43 -6.15
N THR A 71 -17.49 1.39 -6.23
CA THR A 71 -16.59 1.18 -5.10
C THR A 71 -15.71 2.40 -4.81
N ILE A 72 -15.40 3.20 -5.82
CA ILE A 72 -14.43 4.27 -5.72
C ILE A 72 -14.78 5.34 -4.66
N ALA A 73 -16.06 5.68 -4.51
CA ALA A 73 -16.49 6.69 -3.55
C ALA A 73 -16.28 6.22 -2.11
N ASP A 74 -16.62 4.98 -1.79
CA ASP A 74 -16.45 4.39 -0.47
C ASP A 74 -14.96 4.19 -0.14
N CYS A 75 -14.16 3.81 -1.12
CA CYS A 75 -12.70 3.74 -1.00
C CYS A 75 -12.10 5.10 -0.59
N ILE A 76 -12.45 6.18 -1.30
CA ILE A 76 -11.97 7.53 -0.99
C ILE A 76 -12.46 7.98 0.39
N GLU A 77 -13.72 7.72 0.73
CA GLU A 77 -14.28 8.06 2.03
C GLU A 77 -13.54 7.33 3.17
N SER A 78 -13.28 6.05 3.02
CA SER A 78 -12.47 5.27 3.97
C SER A 78 -11.05 5.85 4.14
N LEU A 79 -10.42 6.26 3.04
CA LEU A 79 -9.11 6.91 3.08
C LEU A 79 -9.14 8.27 3.78
N SER A 80 -10.26 8.98 3.73
CA SER A 80 -10.40 10.29 4.37
C SER A 80 -10.45 10.24 5.91
N HIS A 81 -10.61 9.06 6.49
CA HIS A 81 -10.67 8.83 7.94
C HIS A 81 -9.32 8.37 8.53
N GLN A 82 -8.24 8.43 7.78
CA GLN A 82 -6.92 8.03 8.29
C GLN A 82 -6.42 9.01 9.35
N GLU A 83 -5.84 8.48 10.43
CA GLU A 83 -5.26 9.29 11.52
C GLU A 83 -3.92 9.97 11.16
N TYR A 84 -3.41 9.76 9.95
CA TYR A 84 -2.16 10.38 9.50
C TYR A 84 -2.37 11.87 9.17
N PRO A 85 -1.54 12.81 9.69
CA PRO A 85 -1.85 14.24 9.62
C PRO A 85 -1.53 14.90 8.26
N TYR A 86 -0.60 14.36 7.48
CA TYR A 86 -0.09 14.98 6.26
C TYR A 86 -0.14 14.03 5.07
N TYR A 87 -1.28 13.98 4.40
CA TYR A 87 -1.43 13.21 3.17
C TYR A 87 -2.36 13.91 2.19
N GLU A 88 -2.25 13.51 0.93
CA GLU A 88 -3.19 13.83 -0.13
C GLU A 88 -3.69 12.54 -0.79
N ILE A 89 -4.87 12.60 -1.39
CA ILE A 89 -5.45 11.49 -2.16
C ILE A 89 -5.40 11.86 -3.63
N ILE A 90 -4.83 10.99 -4.45
CA ILE A 90 -4.75 11.16 -5.91
C ILE A 90 -5.45 9.98 -6.55
N VAL A 91 -6.62 10.23 -7.12
CA VAL A 91 -7.39 9.24 -7.88
C VAL A 91 -6.99 9.35 -9.34
N ILE A 92 -6.64 8.24 -9.94
CA ILE A 92 -6.23 8.18 -11.34
C ILE A 92 -7.22 7.32 -12.12
N ASP A 93 -8.15 7.95 -12.81
CA ASP A 93 -9.09 7.30 -13.72
C ASP A 93 -8.40 6.96 -15.03
N ASP A 94 -8.08 5.69 -15.23
CA ASP A 94 -7.36 5.17 -16.40
C ASP A 94 -8.30 4.96 -17.60
N GLY A 95 -9.08 5.98 -17.94
CA GLY A 95 -9.95 5.98 -19.11
C GLY A 95 -11.19 5.11 -18.92
N SER A 96 -11.84 5.16 -17.75
CA SER A 96 -13.09 4.45 -17.48
C SER A 96 -14.17 4.74 -18.51
N SER A 97 -14.93 3.73 -18.88
CA SER A 97 -16.10 3.85 -19.78
C SER A 97 -17.42 4.06 -19.02
N ASP A 98 -17.42 3.83 -17.71
CA ASP A 98 -18.55 4.04 -16.79
C ASP A 98 -18.59 5.46 -16.19
N ASN A 99 -19.34 5.64 -15.10
CA ASN A 99 -19.45 6.94 -14.41
C ASN A 99 -18.39 7.17 -13.32
N THR A 100 -17.31 6.39 -13.27
CA THR A 100 -16.26 6.52 -12.24
C THR A 100 -15.83 7.97 -12.00
N THR A 101 -15.39 8.70 -13.04
CA THR A 101 -15.02 10.13 -12.93
C THR A 101 -16.15 10.97 -12.36
N LYS A 102 -17.40 10.79 -12.86
CA LYS A 102 -18.54 11.59 -12.46
C LYS A 102 -18.90 11.36 -10.99
N VAL A 103 -18.91 10.12 -10.54
CA VAL A 103 -19.19 9.75 -9.14
C VAL A 103 -18.23 10.47 -8.20
N VAL A 104 -16.93 10.46 -8.49
CA VAL A 104 -15.91 11.14 -7.66
C VAL A 104 -16.11 12.66 -7.67
N VAL A 105 -16.32 13.26 -8.85
CA VAL A 105 -16.51 14.71 -8.98
C VAL A 105 -17.73 15.17 -8.21
N ASP A 106 -18.87 14.50 -8.37
CA ASP A 106 -20.14 14.89 -7.75
C ASP A 106 -20.12 14.67 -6.23
N ARG A 107 -19.59 13.51 -5.78
CA ARG A 107 -19.54 13.14 -4.35
C ARG A 107 -18.66 14.07 -3.54
N PHE A 108 -17.49 14.42 -4.06
CA PHE A 108 -16.50 15.24 -3.35
C PHE A 108 -16.45 16.69 -3.83
N LYS A 109 -17.41 17.11 -4.67
CA LYS A 109 -17.57 18.47 -5.18
C LYS A 109 -16.29 19.06 -5.78
N LEU A 110 -15.64 18.25 -6.64
CA LEU A 110 -14.36 18.63 -7.23
C LEU A 110 -14.57 19.66 -8.35
N ASN A 111 -13.65 20.61 -8.45
CA ASN A 111 -13.63 21.60 -9.51
C ASN A 111 -12.59 21.25 -10.57
N ARG A 112 -12.94 21.47 -11.83
CA ARG A 112 -11.99 21.28 -12.94
C ARG A 112 -10.91 22.36 -12.88
N VAL A 113 -9.64 21.92 -12.98
CA VAL A 113 -8.48 22.80 -12.93
C VAL A 113 -7.56 22.57 -14.11
N ALA A 114 -6.84 23.63 -14.53
CA ALA A 114 -5.72 23.53 -15.43
C ALA A 114 -4.43 23.56 -14.60
N ARG A 115 -3.79 22.40 -14.47
CA ARG A 115 -2.57 22.25 -13.68
C ARG A 115 -1.46 21.64 -14.52
N PRO A 116 -0.26 22.22 -14.56
CA PRO A 116 0.88 21.59 -15.20
C PRO A 116 1.30 20.34 -14.44
N ILE A 117 1.57 19.25 -15.15
CA ILE A 117 2.03 17.98 -14.59
C ILE A 117 3.54 17.86 -14.84
N ARG A 118 4.27 17.44 -13.81
CA ARG A 118 5.67 17.04 -13.97
C ARG A 118 5.74 15.79 -14.82
N ARG A 119 6.68 15.71 -15.74
CA ARG A 119 6.87 14.55 -16.61
C ARG A 119 8.11 13.76 -16.19
N LEU A 120 8.12 13.29 -14.92
CA LEU A 120 9.23 12.54 -14.34
C LEU A 120 9.29 11.11 -14.89
N VAL A 121 8.12 10.50 -15.05
CA VAL A 121 7.96 9.13 -15.53
C VAL A 121 7.06 9.14 -16.76
N LYS A 122 7.38 8.32 -17.77
CA LYS A 122 6.59 8.20 -18.99
C LYS A 122 5.22 7.60 -18.69
N CYS A 123 4.16 8.26 -19.13
CA CYS A 123 2.79 7.80 -19.08
C CYS A 123 1.96 8.40 -20.21
N LYS A 124 0.77 7.86 -20.46
CA LYS A 124 -0.19 8.42 -21.40
C LYS A 124 -0.73 9.76 -20.93
N LYS A 125 -1.36 10.50 -21.85
CA LYS A 125 -1.77 11.88 -21.63
C LYS A 125 -2.98 11.97 -20.69
N GLU A 126 -2.97 12.99 -19.83
CA GLU A 126 -4.15 13.42 -19.08
C GLU A 126 -5.18 14.08 -20.02
N GLU A 127 -6.45 13.81 -19.74
CA GLU A 127 -7.58 14.45 -20.42
C GLU A 127 -8.14 15.60 -19.58
N ARG A 128 -8.32 15.35 -18.28
CA ARG A 128 -8.92 16.31 -17.34
C ARG A 128 -8.35 16.11 -15.94
N ILE A 129 -8.23 17.22 -15.23
CA ILE A 129 -7.82 17.24 -13.82
C ILE A 129 -8.89 17.97 -13.02
N TYR A 130 -9.22 17.41 -11.85
CA TYR A 130 -10.14 18.00 -10.89
C TYR A 130 -9.47 18.04 -9.52
N GLU A 131 -9.71 19.09 -8.76
CA GLU A 131 -9.17 19.24 -7.41
C GLU A 131 -10.28 19.67 -6.44
N GLY A 132 -10.12 19.30 -5.18
CA GLY A 132 -10.98 19.68 -4.07
C GLY A 132 -10.33 19.39 -2.73
N VAL A 133 -11.11 19.57 -1.67
CA VAL A 133 -10.68 19.29 -0.30
C VAL A 133 -11.76 18.50 0.41
N ILE A 134 -11.38 17.43 1.08
CA ILE A 134 -12.26 16.60 1.92
C ILE A 134 -12.03 17.01 3.38
N ASN A 135 -13.13 17.17 4.15
CA ASN A 135 -13.11 17.50 5.58
C ASN A 135 -12.24 18.73 5.93
N ASP A 136 -12.18 19.74 5.03
CA ASP A 136 -11.39 20.97 5.15
C ASP A 136 -9.89 20.78 5.38
N LYS A 137 -9.35 19.56 5.14
CA LYS A 137 -7.95 19.23 5.46
C LYS A 137 -7.23 18.44 4.38
N ILE A 138 -7.93 17.50 3.74
CA ILE A 138 -7.29 16.52 2.87
C ILE A 138 -7.47 16.95 1.43
N LYS A 139 -6.36 17.26 0.75
CA LYS A 139 -6.41 17.57 -0.67
C LYS A 139 -6.72 16.31 -1.45
N ILE A 140 -7.71 16.40 -2.35
CA ILE A 140 -8.02 15.34 -3.32
C ILE A 140 -7.79 15.86 -4.73
N THR A 141 -7.13 15.06 -5.55
CA THR A 141 -6.92 15.31 -6.97
C THR A 141 -7.42 14.11 -7.76
N LEU A 142 -8.30 14.34 -8.73
CA LEU A 142 -8.73 13.32 -9.68
C LEU A 142 -8.14 13.64 -11.06
N VAL A 143 -7.44 12.70 -11.64
CA VAL A 143 -6.89 12.79 -12.99
C VAL A 143 -7.55 11.74 -13.88
N ARG A 144 -8.28 12.18 -14.90
CA ARG A 144 -8.71 11.31 -15.98
C ARG A 144 -7.68 11.31 -17.10
N LYS A 145 -7.31 10.15 -17.59
CA LYS A 145 -6.30 9.98 -18.65
C LYS A 145 -6.72 8.91 -19.68
N GLU A 146 -6.02 8.86 -20.79
CA GLU A 146 -6.14 7.76 -21.75
C GLU A 146 -5.77 6.43 -21.09
N ASN A 147 -6.54 5.36 -21.34
CA ASN A 147 -6.27 4.04 -20.79
C ASN A 147 -4.88 3.54 -21.18
N GLY A 148 -4.08 3.21 -20.19
CA GLY A 148 -2.70 2.71 -20.34
C GLY A 148 -2.41 1.52 -19.43
N GLY A 149 -3.38 1.12 -18.60
CA GLY A 149 -3.24 0.08 -17.59
C GLY A 149 -2.69 0.60 -16.26
N LYS A 150 -2.79 -0.24 -15.23
CA LYS A 150 -2.49 0.09 -13.83
C LYS A 150 -1.11 0.73 -13.62
N ALA A 151 -0.08 0.18 -14.26
CA ALA A 151 1.28 0.72 -14.14
C ALA A 151 1.40 2.14 -14.72
N ASP A 152 0.75 2.40 -15.85
CA ASP A 152 0.74 3.71 -16.50
C ASP A 152 -0.09 4.72 -15.68
N ALA A 153 -1.19 4.28 -15.06
CA ALA A 153 -1.97 5.08 -14.12
C ALA A 153 -1.13 5.48 -12.90
N LEU A 154 -0.38 4.55 -12.31
CA LEU A 154 0.54 4.86 -11.20
C LEU A 154 1.65 5.84 -11.61
N ASN A 155 2.20 5.72 -12.81
CA ASN A 155 3.16 6.69 -13.34
C ASN A 155 2.57 8.10 -13.44
N MET A 156 1.30 8.22 -13.84
CA MET A 156 0.59 9.50 -13.82
C MET A 156 0.43 10.01 -12.38
N GLY A 157 0.07 9.15 -11.43
CA GLY A 157 -0.01 9.49 -10.02
C GLY A 157 1.31 10.04 -9.47
N ILE A 158 2.43 9.40 -9.79
CA ILE A 158 3.77 9.87 -9.40
C ILE A 158 4.07 11.26 -10.00
N ASN A 159 3.73 11.47 -11.28
CA ASN A 159 3.96 12.74 -11.95
C ASN A 159 3.16 13.91 -11.37
N ILE A 160 1.99 13.66 -10.80
CA ILE A 160 1.11 14.68 -10.23
C ILE A 160 1.24 14.84 -8.71
N SER A 161 1.91 13.91 -8.03
CA SER A 161 2.15 13.94 -6.59
C SER A 161 2.85 15.21 -6.14
N ASN A 162 2.38 15.79 -5.01
CA ASN A 162 3.04 16.93 -4.38
C ASN A 162 4.07 16.51 -3.34
N TYR A 163 3.96 15.31 -2.81
CA TYR A 163 4.77 14.82 -1.69
C TYR A 163 5.87 13.85 -2.13
N PRO A 164 6.95 13.73 -1.33
CA PRO A 164 8.13 12.94 -1.70
C PRO A 164 7.92 11.43 -1.61
N LEU A 165 6.94 11.00 -0.82
CA LEU A 165 6.58 9.60 -0.66
C LEU A 165 5.19 9.34 -1.23
N PHE A 166 5.01 8.15 -1.78
CA PHE A 166 3.68 7.70 -2.21
C PHE A 166 3.38 6.27 -1.75
N ILE A 167 2.10 5.98 -1.59
CA ILE A 167 1.54 4.65 -1.34
C ILE A 167 0.52 4.39 -2.44
N SER A 168 0.56 3.21 -3.04
CA SER A 168 -0.46 2.77 -3.99
C SER A 168 -1.46 1.85 -3.31
N LEU A 169 -2.75 2.15 -3.49
CA LEU A 169 -3.86 1.30 -3.06
C LEU A 169 -4.71 0.94 -4.27
N ASP A 170 -5.28 -0.26 -4.27
CA ASP A 170 -6.22 -0.70 -5.30
C ASP A 170 -7.64 -0.30 -4.91
N ALA A 171 -8.41 0.28 -5.83
CA ALA A 171 -9.79 0.69 -5.56
C ALA A 171 -10.75 -0.51 -5.44
N GLY A 172 -10.41 -1.65 -6.03
CA GLY A 172 -11.23 -2.86 -6.13
C GLY A 172 -10.86 -4.01 -5.18
N THR A 173 -10.13 -3.76 -4.09
CA THR A 173 -9.88 -4.81 -3.08
C THR A 173 -11.03 -4.86 -2.08
N ASP A 174 -11.84 -5.93 -2.20
CA ASP A 174 -12.77 -6.40 -1.17
C ASP A 174 -12.05 -6.77 0.15
#